data_dee2228c07d873833f87bf81eba642b5
#
_entry.id   dee2228c07d873833f87bf81eba642b5
#
_cell.length_a   1.000
_cell.length_b   1.000
_cell.length_c   1.000
_cell.angle_alpha   90.00
_cell.angle_beta   90.00
_cell.angle_gamma   90.00
#
_symmetry.space_group_name_H-M   'P 1'
#
loop_
_entity.id
_entity.type
_entity.pdbx_description
1 polymer ?
#
loop_
_entity_poly.entity_id
_entity_poly.type
_entity_poly.pdbx_seq_one_letter_code
_entity_poly.pdbx_strand_id
1 'polypeptide(L)'
;SAKLCVSAAMDEDETVIQYPFGFGLSYTAFEIASAITDVTENAITVEAVVKNTGDTAGKEVVAIYVEAPQGMLGKPSRVLAGFAKTQVIAPGEEEKVTIVIPKKAYASYDDSGVTGHKDSFLLEAGSYKIYAGADVRSAALAGSYEQELQVIEQLEEACAPSEQFERMTRDADGTLVYKKIPAREFGPYDRIEKPEEIAYTGDKGYKLADVYNKKITMDEFIAQLSDEQLIMLFHAEGMCSPKVTAGTACAFGGLTEELRALGIPATCTTDGPSGLRMDCGTKAFSLPNGTLIGCTFDLELAQKLYEMTGYELRRNRVDSLLGPGMNIHRNPLNGRNFEYISEDPLVTGKMAAAQIKGLGIVGSTGTIKHFATNNQ
;
A
#
# COMPACT_ATOMS: atom_id res chain seq x y z
N SER A 1 15.07 -4.89 3.15
CA SER A 1 14.13 -3.86 2.71
C SER A 1 14.86 -2.68 2.09
N ALA A 2 14.20 -1.93 1.19
CA ALA A 2 14.80 -0.78 0.51
C ALA A 2 15.27 0.32 1.48
N LYS A 3 14.57 0.53 2.58
CA LYS A 3 14.95 1.46 3.64
C LYS A 3 16.32 1.19 4.24
N LEU A 4 16.73 -0.09 4.28
CA LEU A 4 18.01 -0.45 4.87
C LEU A 4 19.19 -0.01 4.01
N CYS A 5 19.04 -0.03 2.68
CA CYS A 5 20.17 0.10 1.78
C CYS A 5 20.62 1.54 1.51
N VAL A 6 19.71 2.49 1.49
CA VAL A 6 20.03 3.88 1.15
C VAL A 6 20.03 4.77 2.39
N SER A 7 19.00 4.67 3.24
CA SER A 7 18.89 5.56 4.39
C SER A 7 19.85 5.24 5.53
N ALA A 8 20.20 3.98 5.78
CA ALA A 8 21.03 3.63 6.94
C ALA A 8 22.51 4.03 6.79
N ALA A 9 23.06 3.89 5.57
CA ALA A 9 24.43 4.32 5.30
C ALA A 9 24.56 5.85 5.17
N MET A 10 23.48 6.53 4.81
CA MET A 10 23.42 7.98 4.65
C MET A 10 23.03 8.72 5.93
N ASP A 11 22.36 8.05 6.86
CA ASP A 11 21.88 8.67 8.11
C ASP A 11 23.00 8.83 9.17
N GLU A 12 24.13 8.12 8.99
CA GLU A 12 25.34 8.30 9.78
C GLU A 12 26.07 9.62 9.45
N ASP A 13 25.83 10.16 8.24
CA ASP A 13 26.32 11.46 7.80
C ASP A 13 25.14 12.43 7.61
N GLU A 14 24.83 13.20 8.64
CA GLU A 14 23.73 14.19 8.62
C GLU A 14 23.86 15.22 7.50
N THR A 15 25.01 15.32 6.85
CA THR A 15 25.24 16.23 5.73
C THR A 15 24.67 15.72 4.42
N VAL A 16 24.42 14.41 4.30
CA VAL A 16 23.93 13.76 3.07
C VAL A 16 22.41 13.83 2.95
N ILE A 17 21.69 13.68 4.09
CA ILE A 17 20.22 13.75 4.11
C ILE A 17 19.79 15.14 4.56
N GLN A 18 19.37 15.96 3.61
CA GLN A 18 18.91 17.31 3.87
C GLN A 18 17.58 17.35 4.64
N TYR A 19 16.66 16.45 4.32
CA TYR A 19 15.33 16.36 4.94
C TYR A 19 15.09 14.93 5.43
N PRO A 20 14.94 14.70 6.74
CA PRO A 20 14.65 13.38 7.27
C PRO A 20 13.25 12.91 6.88
N PHE A 21 13.01 11.60 6.95
CA PHE A 21 11.67 11.05 6.68
C PHE A 21 10.63 11.65 7.65
N GLY A 22 9.54 12.15 7.09
CA GLY A 22 8.47 12.83 7.83
C GLY A 22 8.67 14.35 7.94
N PHE A 23 9.83 14.89 7.55
CA PHE A 23 10.06 16.34 7.60
C PHE A 23 8.98 17.10 6.82
N GLY A 24 8.48 18.15 7.42
CA GLY A 24 7.53 19.08 6.82
C GLY A 24 7.64 20.46 7.46
N LEU A 25 7.08 21.44 6.76
CA LEU A 25 6.95 22.81 7.26
C LEU A 25 5.49 23.07 7.68
N SER A 26 5.31 23.92 8.66
CA SER A 26 4.00 24.39 9.12
C SER A 26 3.96 25.91 9.17
N TYR A 27 2.76 26.48 9.12
CA TYR A 27 2.53 27.90 9.37
C TYR A 27 2.40 28.24 10.86
N THR A 28 2.55 27.23 11.73
CA THR A 28 2.53 27.35 13.19
C THR A 28 3.52 26.37 13.82
N ALA A 29 3.64 26.37 15.14
CA ALA A 29 4.52 25.47 15.87
C ALA A 29 3.70 24.51 16.75
N PHE A 30 4.20 23.29 16.91
CA PHE A 30 3.56 22.28 17.75
C PHE A 30 4.56 21.64 18.71
N GLU A 31 4.05 21.26 19.88
CA GLU A 31 4.73 20.37 20.84
C GLU A 31 3.97 19.04 20.91
N ILE A 32 4.72 17.94 20.92
CA ILE A 32 4.17 16.59 21.01
C ILE A 32 4.73 15.94 22.27
N ALA A 33 3.84 15.61 23.21
CA ALA A 33 4.13 14.75 24.37
C ALA A 33 3.44 13.40 24.19
N SER A 34 4.15 12.31 24.45
CA SER A 34 3.62 10.97 24.19
C SER A 34 4.04 9.93 25.23
N ALA A 35 3.23 8.89 25.36
CA ALA A 35 3.54 7.73 26.20
C ALA A 35 2.92 6.45 25.63
N ILE A 36 3.54 5.30 25.92
CA ILE A 36 2.89 4.00 25.75
C ILE A 36 1.85 3.87 26.88
N THR A 37 0.60 3.60 26.52
CA THR A 37 -0.50 3.45 27.49
C THR A 37 -0.95 2.01 27.64
N ASP A 38 -0.66 1.16 26.65
CA ASP A 38 -1.00 -0.26 26.72
C ASP A 38 -0.07 -1.10 25.84
N VAL A 39 0.23 -2.33 26.27
CA VAL A 39 0.97 -3.34 25.54
C VAL A 39 0.25 -4.67 25.69
N THR A 40 -0.37 -5.11 24.61
CA THR A 40 -1.06 -6.40 24.54
C THR A 40 -0.22 -7.44 23.78
N GLU A 41 -0.72 -8.66 23.68
CA GLU A 41 -0.11 -9.71 22.86
C GLU A 41 0.03 -9.29 21.39
N ASN A 42 -0.96 -8.57 20.83
CA ASN A 42 -1.09 -8.31 19.40
C ASN A 42 -0.83 -6.86 18.98
N ALA A 43 -0.81 -5.93 19.92
CA ALA A 43 -0.68 -4.50 19.61
C ALA A 43 -0.06 -3.71 20.77
N ILE A 44 0.45 -2.53 20.42
CA ILE A 44 0.78 -1.48 21.39
C ILE A 44 -0.14 -0.28 21.15
N THR A 45 -0.46 0.46 22.22
CA THR A 45 -1.20 1.71 22.14
C THR A 45 -0.32 2.85 22.61
N VAL A 46 -0.21 3.88 21.77
CA VAL A 46 0.50 5.11 22.09
C VAL A 46 -0.51 6.25 22.13
N GLU A 47 -0.49 7.02 23.21
CA GLU A 47 -1.20 8.28 23.29
C GLU A 47 -0.23 9.44 23.12
N ALA A 48 -0.62 10.43 22.33
CA ALA A 48 0.12 11.66 22.13
C ALA A 48 -0.81 12.85 22.35
N VAL A 49 -0.32 13.86 23.07
CA VAL A 49 -0.96 15.16 23.21
C VAL A 49 -0.18 16.13 22.31
N VAL A 50 -0.88 16.73 21.36
CA VAL A 50 -0.31 17.70 20.41
C VAL A 50 -0.85 19.07 20.78
N LYS A 51 0.03 19.99 21.15
CA LYS A 51 -0.31 21.36 21.51
C LYS A 51 0.16 22.32 20.43
N ASN A 52 -0.71 23.19 19.98
CA ASN A 52 -0.33 24.30 19.11
C ASN A 52 0.27 25.43 19.94
N THR A 53 1.58 25.62 19.81
CA THR A 53 2.35 26.65 20.55
C THR A 53 2.59 27.92 19.75
N GLY A 54 2.15 27.95 18.49
CA GLY A 54 2.22 29.14 17.64
C GLY A 54 0.96 29.99 17.67
N ASP A 55 0.83 30.88 16.71
CA ASP A 55 -0.22 31.90 16.63
C ASP A 55 -1.26 31.68 15.52
N THR A 56 -1.08 30.60 14.74
CA THR A 56 -1.96 30.23 13.62
C THR A 56 -2.55 28.84 13.84
N ALA A 57 -3.84 28.65 13.52
CA ALA A 57 -4.47 27.34 13.59
C ALA A 57 -3.89 26.38 12.53
N GLY A 58 -3.65 25.12 12.90
CA GLY A 58 -3.05 24.15 11.99
C GLY A 58 -3.26 22.71 12.42
N LYS A 59 -2.83 21.78 11.55
CA LYS A 59 -2.82 20.32 11.79
C LYS A 59 -1.37 19.84 11.89
N GLU A 60 -1.15 18.82 12.73
CA GLU A 60 0.17 18.19 12.85
C GLU A 60 0.07 16.67 12.64
N VAL A 61 1.18 16.06 12.23
CA VAL A 61 1.33 14.61 12.12
C VAL A 61 1.96 14.07 13.41
N VAL A 62 1.36 13.00 13.94
CA VAL A 62 2.01 12.17 14.96
C VAL A 62 2.44 10.88 14.28
N ALA A 63 3.74 10.71 14.08
CA ALA A 63 4.36 9.51 13.52
C ALA A 63 4.98 8.70 14.66
N ILE A 64 4.71 7.38 14.68
CA ILE A 64 5.24 6.46 15.67
C ILE A 64 6.29 5.57 15.01
N TYR A 65 7.49 5.62 15.54
CA TYR A 65 8.62 4.82 15.08
C TYR A 65 8.98 3.76 16.13
N VAL A 66 9.36 2.59 15.65
CA VAL A 66 9.82 1.48 16.49
C VAL A 66 11.28 1.19 16.19
N GLU A 67 12.09 1.18 17.24
CA GLU A 67 13.45 0.66 17.27
C GLU A 67 13.41 -0.74 17.88
N ALA A 68 13.55 -1.75 17.04
CA ALA A 68 13.59 -3.15 17.45
C ALA A 68 15.03 -3.60 17.75
N PRO A 69 15.24 -4.61 18.61
CA PRO A 69 16.57 -5.18 18.83
C PRO A 69 17.12 -5.74 17.51
N GLN A 70 18.41 -5.57 17.24
CA GLN A 70 19.00 -6.00 15.96
C GLN A 70 18.93 -7.52 15.77
N GLY A 71 19.21 -8.29 16.79
CA GLY A 71 19.07 -9.73 16.80
C GLY A 71 19.79 -10.44 15.64
N MET A 72 19.25 -11.55 15.18
CA MET A 72 19.81 -12.37 14.09
C MET A 72 19.42 -11.87 12.70
N LEU A 73 18.28 -11.19 12.57
CA LEU A 73 17.72 -10.80 11.27
C LEU A 73 18.33 -9.52 10.69
N GLY A 74 18.87 -8.65 11.56
CA GLY A 74 19.33 -7.33 11.16
C GLY A 74 18.17 -6.43 10.71
N LYS A 75 18.03 -5.24 11.27
CA LYS A 75 16.88 -4.38 11.08
C LYS A 75 17.28 -2.94 10.80
N PRO A 76 16.42 -2.13 10.17
CA PRO A 76 16.57 -0.68 10.21
C PRO A 76 16.63 -0.20 11.66
N SER A 77 17.39 0.88 11.93
CA SER A 77 17.45 1.47 13.26
C SER A 77 16.07 1.92 13.76
N ARG A 78 15.23 2.40 12.87
CA ARG A 78 13.83 2.73 13.16
C ARG A 78 12.94 2.42 11.97
N VAL A 79 11.70 1.97 12.22
CA VAL A 79 10.66 1.79 11.21
C VAL A 79 9.42 2.57 11.61
N LEU A 80 8.73 3.18 10.65
CA LEU A 80 7.41 3.75 10.89
C LEU A 80 6.42 2.60 11.13
N ALA A 81 5.76 2.61 12.27
CA ALA A 81 4.80 1.57 12.67
C ALA A 81 3.35 2.08 12.72
N GLY A 82 3.16 3.39 12.87
CA GLY A 82 1.84 4.01 12.87
C GLY A 82 1.95 5.52 12.65
N PHE A 83 0.85 6.12 12.24
CA PHE A 83 0.72 7.57 12.19
C PHE A 83 -0.75 8.01 12.26
N ALA A 84 -0.95 9.24 12.68
CA ALA A 84 -2.24 9.93 12.61
C ALA A 84 -2.02 11.43 12.32
N LYS A 85 -3.02 12.07 11.74
CA LYS A 85 -3.08 13.52 11.54
C LYS A 85 -4.09 14.10 12.51
N THR A 86 -3.74 15.17 13.22
CA THR A 86 -4.69 15.90 14.09
C THR A 86 -5.78 16.58 13.28
N GLN A 87 -6.85 16.94 13.94
CA GLN A 87 -7.74 17.99 13.42
C GLN A 87 -7.06 19.35 13.48
N VAL A 88 -7.77 20.41 13.08
CA VAL A 88 -7.25 21.78 13.17
C VAL A 88 -7.22 22.19 14.64
N ILE A 89 -6.03 22.42 15.18
CA ILE A 89 -5.81 22.87 16.55
C ILE A 89 -5.62 24.40 16.55
N ALA A 90 -6.44 25.11 17.31
CA ALA A 90 -6.31 26.54 17.46
C ALA A 90 -5.08 26.92 18.30
N PRO A 91 -4.54 28.17 18.18
CA PRO A 91 -3.43 28.63 18.99
C PRO A 91 -3.67 28.44 20.50
N GLY A 92 -2.72 27.80 21.17
CA GLY A 92 -2.78 27.49 22.60
C GLY A 92 -3.59 26.27 22.99
N GLU A 93 -4.41 25.74 22.08
CA GLU A 93 -5.22 24.53 22.29
C GLU A 93 -4.39 23.25 22.06
N GLU A 94 -4.94 22.13 22.52
CA GLU A 94 -4.32 20.82 22.36
C GLU A 94 -5.32 19.75 21.89
N GLU A 95 -4.82 18.70 21.25
CA GLU A 95 -5.58 17.53 20.85
C GLU A 95 -4.86 16.26 21.32
N LYS A 96 -5.64 15.32 21.86
CA LYS A 96 -5.18 13.99 22.22
C LYS A 96 -5.41 13.03 21.07
N VAL A 97 -4.34 12.37 20.61
CA VAL A 97 -4.36 11.37 19.55
C VAL A 97 -4.00 10.01 20.14
N THR A 98 -4.81 8.99 19.86
CA THR A 98 -4.55 7.61 20.25
C THR A 98 -4.25 6.76 19.03
N ILE A 99 -3.10 6.09 19.01
CA ILE A 99 -2.66 5.27 17.88
C ILE A 99 -2.45 3.83 18.36
N VAL A 100 -3.28 2.92 17.85
CA VAL A 100 -3.13 1.48 18.08
C VAL A 100 -2.30 0.90 16.95
N ILE A 101 -1.21 0.25 17.29
CA ILE A 101 -0.19 -0.26 16.37
C ILE A 101 -0.16 -1.79 16.47
N PRO A 102 -0.62 -2.52 15.47
CA PRO A 102 -0.46 -3.97 15.43
C PRO A 102 1.02 -4.35 15.46
N LYS A 103 1.41 -5.32 16.25
CA LYS A 103 2.79 -5.82 16.32
C LYS A 103 3.32 -6.29 14.96
N LYS A 104 2.43 -6.77 14.07
CA LYS A 104 2.75 -7.08 12.67
C LYS A 104 3.35 -5.90 11.91
N ALA A 105 3.01 -4.66 12.23
CA ALA A 105 3.49 -3.46 11.52
C ALA A 105 5.02 -3.25 11.62
N TYR A 106 5.66 -3.82 12.63
CA TYR A 106 7.12 -3.74 12.85
C TYR A 106 7.78 -5.11 13.04
N ALA A 107 7.06 -6.20 12.74
CA ALA A 107 7.63 -7.54 12.70
C ALA A 107 8.65 -7.67 11.56
N SER A 108 9.66 -8.50 11.78
CA SER A 108 10.68 -8.83 10.80
C SER A 108 10.38 -10.15 10.13
N TYR A 109 10.73 -10.28 8.85
CA TYR A 109 10.55 -11.51 8.10
C TYR A 109 11.84 -12.33 8.09
N ASP A 110 11.77 -13.60 8.48
CA ASP A 110 12.87 -14.55 8.42
C ASP A 110 12.78 -15.36 7.12
N ASP A 111 13.50 -14.95 6.10
CA ASP A 111 13.60 -15.65 4.81
C ASP A 111 14.63 -16.79 4.83
N SER A 112 15.46 -16.86 5.84
CA SER A 112 16.59 -17.79 5.93
C SER A 112 16.40 -18.92 6.92
N GLY A 113 15.46 -18.79 7.85
CA GLY A 113 15.26 -19.74 8.95
C GLY A 113 16.28 -19.58 10.06
N VAL A 114 17.03 -18.47 10.11
CA VAL A 114 18.10 -18.26 11.11
C VAL A 114 17.54 -18.18 12.53
N THR A 115 16.27 -17.81 12.69
CA THR A 115 15.58 -17.81 13.99
C THR A 115 14.95 -19.16 14.35
N GLY A 116 14.98 -20.13 13.44
CA GLY A 116 14.26 -21.40 13.53
C GLY A 116 12.82 -21.34 12.96
N HIS A 117 12.40 -20.21 12.43
CA HIS A 117 11.04 -19.97 11.90
C HIS A 117 11.09 -19.39 10.49
N LYS A 118 11.63 -20.19 9.53
CA LYS A 118 11.71 -19.79 8.12
C LYS A 118 10.34 -19.38 7.59
N ASP A 119 10.34 -18.40 6.69
CA ASP A 119 9.16 -17.86 6.01
C ASP A 119 8.09 -17.30 6.96
N SER A 120 8.49 -16.74 8.10
CA SER A 120 7.57 -16.14 9.06
C SER A 120 7.85 -14.68 9.35
N PHE A 121 6.80 -13.93 9.67
CA PHE A 121 6.91 -12.64 10.35
C PHE A 121 6.99 -12.89 11.85
N LEU A 122 8.01 -12.33 12.50
CA LEU A 122 8.21 -12.52 13.94
C LEU A 122 8.81 -11.27 14.61
N LEU A 123 8.70 -11.25 15.92
CA LEU A 123 9.42 -10.33 16.80
C LEU A 123 10.52 -11.14 17.52
N GLU A 124 11.76 -10.72 17.38
CA GLU A 124 12.86 -11.30 18.16
C GLU A 124 12.79 -10.81 19.61
N ALA A 125 13.29 -11.62 20.54
CA ALA A 125 13.33 -11.25 21.94
C ALA A 125 14.26 -10.05 22.19
N GLY A 126 13.83 -9.16 23.09
CA GLY A 126 14.61 -8.00 23.51
C GLY A 126 13.76 -6.75 23.74
N SER A 127 14.43 -5.63 23.94
CA SER A 127 13.82 -4.34 24.23
C SER A 127 13.41 -3.62 22.96
N TYR A 128 12.15 -3.24 22.89
CA TYR A 128 11.55 -2.44 21.80
C TYR A 128 11.34 -1.02 22.32
N LYS A 129 11.96 -0.04 21.66
CA LYS A 129 11.79 1.37 21.99
C LYS A 129 10.82 2.03 21.02
N ILE A 130 9.92 2.81 21.56
CA ILE A 130 8.86 3.50 20.81
C ILE A 130 9.12 5.00 20.85
N TYR A 131 9.15 5.61 19.68
CA TYR A 131 9.37 7.04 19.53
C TYR A 131 8.15 7.66 18.85
N ALA A 132 7.82 8.89 19.23
CA ALA A 132 6.73 9.66 18.63
C ALA A 132 7.19 11.09 18.31
N GLY A 133 6.78 11.59 17.16
CA GLY A 133 7.13 12.94 16.70
C GLY A 133 6.64 13.23 15.30
N ALA A 134 6.96 14.41 14.79
CA ALA A 134 6.56 14.81 13.44
C ALA A 134 7.43 14.14 12.36
N ASP A 135 8.71 13.91 12.64
CA ASP A 135 9.67 13.24 11.74
C ASP A 135 10.57 12.26 12.50
N VAL A 136 11.34 11.46 11.77
CA VAL A 136 12.16 10.37 12.35
C VAL A 136 13.28 10.84 13.24
N ARG A 137 13.82 12.08 13.03
CA ARG A 137 14.91 12.65 13.85
C ARG A 137 14.38 13.38 15.06
N SER A 138 13.31 14.17 14.92
CA SER A 138 12.69 14.91 16.01
C SER A 138 11.86 14.03 16.97
N ALA A 139 11.55 12.78 16.58
CA ALA A 139 10.75 11.87 17.38
C ALA A 139 11.43 11.58 18.74
N ALA A 140 10.72 11.87 19.84
CA ALA A 140 11.16 11.63 21.21
C ALA A 140 10.73 10.25 21.70
N LEU A 141 11.47 9.68 22.66
CA LEU A 141 11.15 8.39 23.27
C LEU A 141 9.84 8.48 24.05
N ALA A 142 8.83 7.73 23.61
CA ALA A 142 7.53 7.57 24.29
C ALA A 142 7.55 6.47 25.35
N GLY A 143 8.48 5.53 25.25
CA GLY A 143 8.66 4.42 26.17
C GLY A 143 9.33 3.21 25.53
N SER A 144 9.48 2.15 26.33
CA SER A 144 9.99 0.86 25.85
C SER A 144 9.25 -0.30 26.54
N TYR A 145 9.34 -1.48 25.93
CA TYR A 145 8.81 -2.71 26.52
C TYR A 145 9.69 -3.90 26.14
N GLU A 146 9.70 -4.92 26.97
CA GLU A 146 10.38 -6.18 26.69
C GLU A 146 9.46 -7.12 25.93
N GLN A 147 10.01 -7.79 24.91
CA GLN A 147 9.33 -8.74 24.06
C GLN A 147 10.05 -10.08 24.11
N GLU A 148 9.31 -11.14 24.35
CA GLU A 148 9.77 -12.50 24.07
C GLU A 148 9.71 -12.78 22.56
N LEU A 149 10.45 -13.83 22.09
CA LEU A 149 10.32 -14.25 20.70
C LEU A 149 8.85 -14.62 20.41
N GLN A 150 8.24 -13.99 19.40
CA GLN A 150 6.86 -14.20 19.05
C GLN A 150 6.72 -14.35 17.53
N VAL A 151 6.27 -15.51 17.07
CA VAL A 151 5.86 -15.67 15.67
C VAL A 151 4.50 -15.02 15.48
N ILE A 152 4.44 -14.00 14.64
CA ILE A 152 3.21 -13.25 14.33
C ILE A 152 2.41 -13.94 13.25
N GLU A 153 3.10 -14.46 12.22
CA GLU A 153 2.46 -15.10 11.09
C GLU A 153 3.44 -16.04 10.39
N GLN A 154 3.06 -17.31 10.27
CA GLN A 154 3.77 -18.27 9.45
C GLN A 154 3.23 -18.19 8.02
N LEU A 155 4.12 -18.08 7.07
CA LEU A 155 3.80 -18.03 5.64
C LEU A 155 4.46 -19.21 4.92
N GLU A 156 4.27 -19.26 3.63
CA GLU A 156 5.00 -20.10 2.71
C GLU A 156 6.02 -19.28 1.92
N GLU A 157 7.06 -19.92 1.42
CA GLU A 157 8.02 -19.28 0.54
C GLU A 157 7.29 -18.69 -0.68
N ALA A 158 7.42 -17.40 -0.89
CA ALA A 158 6.89 -16.71 -2.06
C ALA A 158 7.86 -15.63 -2.51
N CYS A 159 7.93 -15.39 -3.82
CA CYS A 159 8.78 -14.34 -4.41
C CYS A 159 10.27 -14.43 -4.03
N ALA A 160 10.76 -15.58 -3.59
CA ALA A 160 12.16 -15.78 -3.31
C ALA A 160 12.98 -15.73 -4.62
N PRO A 161 14.23 -15.23 -4.60
CA PRO A 161 15.05 -15.11 -5.79
C PRO A 161 15.40 -16.46 -6.38
N SER A 162 15.55 -16.54 -7.70
CA SER A 162 15.98 -17.77 -8.38
C SER A 162 17.44 -18.14 -8.13
N GLU A 163 18.26 -17.14 -7.78
CA GLU A 163 19.68 -17.29 -7.52
C GLU A 163 20.06 -16.60 -6.21
N GLN A 164 21.07 -17.12 -5.54
CA GLN A 164 21.61 -16.48 -4.35
C GLN A 164 22.28 -15.16 -4.70
N PHE A 165 22.06 -14.14 -3.88
CA PHE A 165 22.81 -12.89 -3.92
C PHE A 165 23.10 -12.40 -2.51
N GLU A 166 23.95 -11.38 -2.39
CA GLU A 166 24.27 -10.76 -1.11
C GLU A 166 23.35 -9.58 -0.85
N ARG A 167 22.76 -9.58 0.33
CA ARG A 167 21.93 -8.49 0.84
C ARG A 167 22.72 -7.72 1.90
N MET A 168 22.79 -6.40 1.75
CA MET A 168 23.28 -5.53 2.80
C MET A 168 22.31 -5.55 3.99
N THR A 169 22.84 -5.79 5.18
CA THR A 169 22.09 -5.85 6.44
C THR A 169 22.97 -5.37 7.59
N ARG A 170 22.46 -5.35 8.81
CA ARG A 170 23.25 -5.11 10.02
C ARG A 170 23.39 -6.41 10.79
N ASP A 171 24.51 -6.59 11.47
CA ASP A 171 24.70 -7.64 12.46
C ASP A 171 24.24 -7.18 13.86
N ALA A 172 24.49 -8.02 14.87
CA ALA A 172 23.98 -7.79 16.23
C ALA A 172 24.53 -6.52 16.91
N ASP A 173 25.70 -6.03 16.49
CA ASP A 173 26.32 -4.79 17.01
C ASP A 173 25.94 -3.56 16.17
N GLY A 174 25.14 -3.74 15.11
CA GLY A 174 24.70 -2.67 14.23
C GLY A 174 25.63 -2.39 13.05
N THR A 175 26.74 -3.11 12.91
CA THR A 175 27.68 -2.94 11.79
C THR A 175 27.05 -3.38 10.48
N LEU A 176 27.25 -2.62 9.39
CA LEU A 176 26.79 -2.99 8.06
C LEU A 176 27.60 -4.17 7.53
N VAL A 177 26.91 -5.23 7.15
CA VAL A 177 27.48 -6.46 6.62
C VAL A 177 26.71 -6.94 5.41
N TYR A 178 27.34 -7.80 4.61
CA TYR A 178 26.70 -8.47 3.48
C TYR A 178 26.45 -9.93 3.83
N LYS A 179 25.20 -10.37 3.75
CA LYS A 179 24.81 -11.76 4.02
C LYS A 179 24.17 -12.35 2.76
N LYS A 180 24.56 -13.59 2.44
CA LYS A 180 23.88 -14.34 1.37
C LYS A 180 22.45 -14.62 1.78
N ILE A 181 21.52 -14.37 0.86
CA ILE A 181 20.13 -14.76 1.03
C ILE A 181 19.90 -16.09 0.31
N PRO A 182 18.96 -16.94 0.78
CA PRO A 182 18.66 -18.19 0.12
C PRO A 182 18.05 -17.98 -1.27
N ALA A 183 18.36 -18.87 -2.21
CA ALA A 183 17.56 -19.01 -3.41
C ALA A 183 16.27 -19.76 -3.08
N ARG A 184 15.26 -19.62 -3.94
CA ARG A 184 13.99 -20.32 -3.80
C ARG A 184 14.20 -21.84 -3.81
N GLU A 185 13.40 -22.54 -3.02
CA GLU A 185 13.39 -24.01 -2.97
C GLU A 185 12.46 -24.62 -4.00
N PHE A 186 11.42 -23.87 -4.40
CA PHE A 186 10.37 -24.31 -5.28
C PHE A 186 10.34 -23.52 -6.58
N GLY A 187 10.04 -24.16 -7.67
CA GLY A 187 9.71 -23.50 -8.93
C GLY A 187 8.43 -22.67 -8.82
N PRO A 188 8.19 -21.71 -9.73
CA PRO A 188 7.03 -20.81 -9.64
C PRO A 188 5.69 -21.53 -9.76
N TYR A 189 5.68 -22.78 -10.22
CA TYR A 189 4.47 -23.56 -10.46
C TYR A 189 4.40 -24.84 -9.61
N ASP A 190 5.43 -25.16 -8.82
CA ASP A 190 5.54 -26.45 -8.12
C ASP A 190 4.47 -26.64 -7.02
N ARG A 191 3.93 -25.54 -6.51
CA ARG A 191 2.91 -25.51 -5.46
C ARG A 191 1.56 -24.99 -5.92
N ILE A 192 1.39 -24.76 -7.22
CA ILE A 192 0.10 -24.33 -7.76
C ILE A 192 -0.75 -25.57 -7.99
N GLU A 193 -1.75 -25.75 -7.15
CA GLU A 193 -2.82 -26.70 -7.43
C GLU A 193 -3.58 -26.24 -8.66
N LYS A 194 -3.70 -27.11 -9.65
CA LYS A 194 -4.55 -26.80 -10.80
C LYS A 194 -5.99 -26.77 -10.32
N PRO A 195 -6.76 -25.72 -10.62
CA PRO A 195 -8.19 -25.71 -10.32
C PRO A 195 -8.90 -26.85 -11.03
N GLU A 196 -9.98 -27.34 -10.44
CA GLU A 196 -10.84 -28.30 -11.11
C GLU A 196 -11.35 -27.72 -12.43
N GLU A 197 -11.38 -28.56 -13.47
CA GLU A 197 -11.86 -28.16 -14.78
C GLU A 197 -13.38 -28.01 -14.75
N ILE A 198 -13.87 -26.86 -15.17
CA ILE A 198 -15.31 -26.62 -15.36
C ILE A 198 -15.67 -27.13 -16.75
N ALA A 199 -16.34 -28.29 -16.81
CA ALA A 199 -16.72 -28.90 -18.08
C ALA A 199 -17.75 -28.05 -18.84
N TYR A 200 -17.55 -27.89 -20.14
CA TYR A 200 -18.47 -27.17 -21.00
C TYR A 200 -19.81 -27.91 -21.11
N THR A 201 -20.91 -27.20 -20.84
CA THR A 201 -22.29 -27.76 -20.85
C THR A 201 -23.12 -27.37 -22.04
N GLY A 202 -22.58 -26.57 -22.94
CA GLY A 202 -23.36 -25.88 -23.99
C GLY A 202 -24.19 -24.72 -23.45
N ASP A 203 -24.66 -23.86 -24.36
CA ASP A 203 -25.49 -22.71 -23.99
C ASP A 203 -26.77 -23.15 -23.29
N LYS A 204 -26.99 -22.71 -22.08
CA LYS A 204 -28.17 -22.95 -21.24
C LYS A 204 -29.10 -21.74 -21.21
N GLY A 205 -28.73 -20.66 -21.89
CA GLY A 205 -29.47 -19.41 -21.88
C GLY A 205 -29.34 -18.61 -20.58
N TYR A 206 -28.44 -19.00 -19.69
CA TYR A 206 -28.20 -18.29 -18.42
C TYR A 206 -27.65 -16.89 -18.65
N LYS A 207 -28.07 -15.96 -17.79
CA LYS A 207 -27.58 -14.59 -17.81
C LYS A 207 -26.75 -14.31 -16.53
N LEU A 208 -25.80 -13.37 -16.61
CA LEU A 208 -25.03 -12.95 -15.44
C LEU A 208 -25.96 -12.45 -14.30
N ALA A 209 -27.12 -11.88 -14.64
CA ALA A 209 -28.13 -11.51 -13.67
C ALA A 209 -28.71 -12.70 -12.88
N ASP A 210 -28.67 -13.91 -13.43
CA ASP A 210 -29.16 -15.11 -12.72
C ASP A 210 -28.19 -15.50 -11.61
N VAL A 211 -26.86 -15.30 -11.83
CA VAL A 211 -25.86 -15.44 -10.79
C VAL A 211 -26.06 -14.39 -9.70
N TYR A 212 -26.24 -13.12 -10.06
CA TYR A 212 -26.51 -12.03 -9.12
C TYR A 212 -27.74 -12.32 -8.25
N ASN A 213 -28.79 -12.84 -8.87
CA ASN A 213 -30.04 -13.21 -8.19
C ASN A 213 -29.97 -14.58 -7.49
N LYS A 214 -28.81 -15.24 -7.46
CA LYS A 214 -28.56 -16.55 -6.80
C LYS A 214 -29.44 -17.68 -7.34
N LYS A 215 -29.86 -17.63 -8.59
CA LYS A 215 -30.59 -18.71 -9.25
C LYS A 215 -29.65 -19.82 -9.73
N ILE A 216 -28.43 -19.46 -10.09
CA ILE A 216 -27.34 -20.34 -10.52
C ILE A 216 -26.03 -19.90 -9.86
N THR A 217 -25.04 -20.77 -9.86
CA THR A 217 -23.67 -20.47 -9.45
C THR A 217 -22.88 -19.78 -10.57
N MET A 218 -21.74 -19.20 -10.23
CA MET A 218 -20.80 -18.66 -11.24
C MET A 218 -20.25 -19.78 -12.12
N ASP A 219 -19.97 -20.95 -11.56
CA ASP A 219 -19.44 -22.10 -12.30
C ASP A 219 -20.45 -22.61 -13.34
N GLU A 220 -21.74 -22.69 -12.99
CA GLU A 220 -22.80 -23.01 -13.95
C GLU A 220 -22.90 -21.97 -15.06
N PHE A 221 -22.72 -20.69 -14.74
CA PHE A 221 -22.69 -19.63 -15.75
C PHE A 221 -21.46 -19.76 -16.66
N ILE A 222 -20.28 -20.00 -16.10
CA ILE A 222 -19.03 -20.19 -16.86
C ILE A 222 -19.11 -21.45 -17.73
N ALA A 223 -19.65 -22.55 -17.21
CA ALA A 223 -19.77 -23.81 -17.91
C ALA A 223 -20.55 -23.75 -19.25
N GLN A 224 -21.40 -22.75 -19.44
CA GLN A 224 -22.11 -22.55 -20.71
C GLN A 224 -21.34 -21.74 -21.75
N LEU A 225 -20.23 -21.08 -21.36
CA LEU A 225 -19.45 -20.24 -22.27
C LEU A 225 -18.51 -21.10 -23.13
N SER A 226 -18.50 -20.84 -24.44
CA SER A 226 -17.52 -21.49 -25.33
C SER A 226 -16.11 -20.97 -25.08
N ASP A 227 -15.11 -21.71 -25.55
CA ASP A 227 -13.70 -21.28 -25.47
C ASP A 227 -13.48 -19.94 -26.13
N GLU A 228 -14.13 -19.67 -27.27
CA GLU A 228 -14.08 -18.39 -27.97
C GLU A 228 -14.64 -17.25 -27.11
N GLN A 229 -15.78 -17.49 -26.43
CA GLN A 229 -16.38 -16.52 -25.53
C GLN A 229 -15.49 -16.26 -24.31
N LEU A 230 -14.89 -17.30 -23.72
CA LEU A 230 -13.93 -17.17 -22.62
C LEU A 230 -12.67 -16.41 -23.05
N ILE A 231 -12.09 -16.71 -24.22
CA ILE A 231 -10.95 -15.97 -24.77
C ILE A 231 -11.30 -14.50 -24.95
N MET A 232 -12.48 -14.17 -25.43
CA MET A 232 -12.93 -12.79 -25.63
C MET A 232 -13.09 -12.00 -24.33
N LEU A 233 -13.36 -12.66 -23.19
CA LEU A 233 -13.38 -12.00 -21.88
C LEU A 233 -11.98 -11.53 -21.44
N PHE A 234 -10.94 -12.28 -21.81
CA PHE A 234 -9.54 -11.93 -21.52
C PHE A 234 -8.93 -10.98 -22.57
N HIS A 235 -9.49 -10.96 -23.77
CA HIS A 235 -9.02 -10.13 -24.87
C HIS A 235 -9.61 -8.72 -24.77
N ALA A 236 -8.95 -7.85 -24.02
CA ALA A 236 -9.34 -6.45 -23.91
C ALA A 236 -9.06 -5.67 -25.20
N GLU A 237 -9.85 -4.64 -25.46
CA GLU A 237 -9.52 -3.62 -26.46
C GLU A 237 -8.72 -2.50 -25.80
N GLY A 238 -7.65 -2.05 -26.48
CA GLY A 238 -6.77 -1.00 -26.00
C GLY A 238 -7.40 0.40 -26.09
N MET A 239 -6.50 1.38 -26.17
CA MET A 239 -6.88 2.79 -26.19
C MET A 239 -7.85 3.12 -27.33
N CYS A 240 -8.80 4.02 -27.03
CA CYS A 240 -9.77 4.55 -27.97
C CYS A 240 -10.74 3.50 -28.54
N SER A 241 -11.08 2.46 -27.78
CA SER A 241 -12.16 1.55 -28.18
C SER A 241 -13.46 2.34 -28.44
N PRO A 242 -14.14 2.12 -29.59
CA PRO A 242 -15.41 2.78 -29.88
C PRO A 242 -16.58 2.24 -29.06
N LYS A 243 -16.37 1.18 -28.28
CA LYS A 243 -17.40 0.52 -27.47
C LYS A 243 -17.62 1.15 -26.10
N VAL A 244 -16.70 2.02 -25.68
CA VAL A 244 -16.70 2.74 -24.40
C VAL A 244 -16.42 4.22 -24.60
N THR A 245 -16.27 4.97 -23.52
CA THR A 245 -16.00 6.41 -23.59
C THR A 245 -14.69 6.69 -24.34
N ALA A 246 -14.75 7.60 -25.30
CA ALA A 246 -13.60 7.97 -26.13
C ALA A 246 -12.43 8.51 -25.30
N GLY A 247 -11.22 8.18 -25.71
CA GLY A 247 -9.98 8.65 -25.08
C GLY A 247 -9.57 7.90 -23.82
N THR A 248 -10.27 6.83 -23.47
CA THR A 248 -9.98 5.98 -22.31
C THR A 248 -8.93 4.91 -22.60
N ALA A 249 -8.37 4.31 -21.57
CA ALA A 249 -7.19 3.43 -21.69
C ALA A 249 -7.52 2.06 -22.28
N CYS A 250 -8.60 1.43 -21.85
CA CYS A 250 -9.04 0.15 -22.39
C CYS A 250 -10.51 -0.16 -22.08
N ALA A 251 -11.01 -1.17 -22.80
CA ALA A 251 -12.31 -1.79 -22.55
C ALA A 251 -12.15 -3.32 -22.45
N PHE A 252 -12.92 -3.97 -21.61
CA PHE A 252 -12.92 -5.43 -21.46
C PHE A 252 -14.30 -5.95 -21.05
N GLY A 253 -14.48 -7.28 -21.04
CA GLY A 253 -15.73 -7.94 -20.69
C GLY A 253 -16.69 -8.06 -21.88
N GLY A 254 -17.88 -7.47 -21.79
CA GLY A 254 -18.93 -7.58 -22.82
C GLY A 254 -18.63 -6.80 -24.10
N LEU A 255 -17.53 -7.08 -24.79
CA LEU A 255 -17.11 -6.38 -26.00
C LEU A 255 -17.78 -6.89 -27.28
N THR A 256 -18.40 -8.07 -27.26
CA THR A 256 -19.18 -8.62 -28.37
C THR A 256 -20.66 -8.55 -28.07
N GLU A 257 -21.49 -8.62 -29.12
CA GLU A 257 -22.95 -8.67 -28.96
C GLU A 257 -23.41 -9.91 -28.19
N GLU A 258 -22.75 -11.05 -28.42
CA GLU A 258 -23.02 -12.31 -27.75
C GLU A 258 -22.75 -12.21 -26.24
N LEU A 259 -21.58 -11.70 -25.82
CA LEU A 259 -21.26 -11.51 -24.40
C LEU A 259 -22.21 -10.51 -23.72
N ARG A 260 -22.58 -9.43 -24.41
CA ARG A 260 -23.60 -8.48 -23.92
C ARG A 260 -24.96 -9.10 -23.78
N ALA A 261 -25.34 -9.98 -24.71
CA ALA A 261 -26.61 -10.72 -24.63
C ALA A 261 -26.66 -11.66 -23.41
N LEU A 262 -25.50 -12.11 -22.89
CA LEU A 262 -25.40 -12.85 -21.64
C LEU A 262 -25.44 -11.96 -20.38
N GLY A 263 -25.57 -10.65 -20.56
CA GLY A 263 -25.61 -9.68 -19.48
C GLY A 263 -24.24 -9.25 -18.97
N ILE A 264 -23.14 -9.57 -19.67
CA ILE A 264 -21.79 -9.17 -19.31
C ILE A 264 -21.59 -7.73 -19.79
N PRO A 265 -21.31 -6.76 -18.89
CA PRO A 265 -21.11 -5.37 -19.28
C PRO A 265 -19.76 -5.16 -19.97
N ALA A 266 -19.67 -4.17 -20.87
CA ALA A 266 -18.41 -3.64 -21.31
C ALA A 266 -17.86 -2.71 -20.22
N THR A 267 -16.73 -3.04 -19.66
CA THR A 267 -16.07 -2.26 -18.61
C THR A 267 -15.10 -1.28 -19.24
N CYS A 268 -15.20 -0.02 -18.84
CA CYS A 268 -14.32 1.07 -19.29
C CYS A 268 -13.28 1.43 -18.21
N THR A 269 -12.01 1.52 -18.58
CA THR A 269 -10.95 1.96 -17.68
C THR A 269 -10.24 3.19 -18.24
N THR A 270 -9.82 4.09 -17.35
CA THR A 270 -8.95 5.21 -17.73
C THR A 270 -7.67 5.20 -16.93
N ASP A 271 -6.59 5.64 -17.55
CA ASP A 271 -5.32 5.87 -16.84
C ASP A 271 -5.37 7.15 -16.03
N GLY A 272 -4.42 7.34 -15.14
CA GLY A 272 -4.15 8.59 -14.44
C GLY A 272 -4.27 8.51 -12.92
N PRO A 273 -3.25 8.03 -12.19
CA PRO A 273 -3.19 8.10 -10.73
C PRO A 273 -3.33 9.52 -10.17
N SER A 274 -2.95 10.52 -10.95
CA SER A 274 -3.04 11.94 -10.58
C SER A 274 -4.14 12.69 -11.34
N GLY A 275 -5.24 12.03 -11.65
CA GLY A 275 -6.38 12.56 -12.40
C GLY A 275 -6.62 11.80 -13.71
N LEU A 276 -7.87 11.80 -14.18
CA LEU A 276 -8.27 11.03 -15.35
C LEU A 276 -7.49 11.47 -16.60
N ARG A 277 -6.95 10.50 -17.31
CA ARG A 277 -6.34 10.72 -18.62
C ARG A 277 -7.36 10.46 -19.72
N MET A 278 -7.69 11.49 -20.50
CA MET A 278 -8.67 11.45 -21.58
C MET A 278 -7.99 11.88 -22.88
N ASP A 279 -7.55 10.93 -23.69
CA ASP A 279 -6.73 11.19 -24.90
C ASP A 279 -7.55 11.69 -26.12
N CYS A 280 -8.83 11.99 -25.95
CA CYS A 280 -9.71 12.56 -26.98
C CYS A 280 -9.87 14.08 -26.91
N GLY A 281 -9.11 14.77 -26.06
CA GLY A 281 -9.22 16.21 -25.83
C GLY A 281 -10.28 16.62 -24.79
N THR A 282 -11.00 15.68 -24.18
CA THR A 282 -11.84 15.96 -23.02
C THR A 282 -10.96 16.39 -21.85
N LYS A 283 -11.34 17.50 -21.20
CA LYS A 283 -10.64 18.00 -20.02
C LYS A 283 -11.09 17.23 -18.77
N ALA A 284 -10.14 16.88 -17.90
CA ALA A 284 -10.38 16.30 -16.60
C ALA A 284 -9.57 17.07 -15.54
N PHE A 285 -9.92 16.93 -14.27
CA PHE A 285 -9.17 17.53 -13.17
C PHE A 285 -7.82 16.85 -13.00
N SER A 286 -6.79 17.66 -12.81
CA SER A 286 -5.48 17.19 -12.37
C SER A 286 -5.43 17.20 -10.85
N LEU A 287 -5.06 16.09 -10.25
CA LEU A 287 -4.78 16.00 -8.82
C LEU A 287 -3.30 16.25 -8.55
N PRO A 288 -2.94 16.57 -7.31
CA PRO A 288 -1.56 16.46 -6.88
C PRO A 288 -1.03 15.06 -7.15
N ASN A 289 0.27 14.93 -7.43
CA ASN A 289 0.86 13.60 -7.64
C ASN A 289 0.86 12.75 -6.36
N GLY A 290 1.07 11.44 -6.52
CA GLY A 290 0.99 10.49 -5.41
C GLY A 290 1.96 10.82 -4.28
N THR A 291 3.18 11.25 -4.60
CA THR A 291 4.19 11.69 -3.61
C THR A 291 3.70 12.86 -2.77
N LEU A 292 3.11 13.88 -3.41
CA LEU A 292 2.60 15.04 -2.67
C LEU A 292 1.42 14.67 -1.76
N ILE A 293 0.51 13.81 -2.24
CA ILE A 293 -0.58 13.29 -1.40
C ILE A 293 -0.01 12.50 -0.22
N GLY A 294 1.00 11.65 -0.44
CA GLY A 294 1.69 10.90 0.61
C GLY A 294 2.32 11.79 1.68
N CYS A 295 2.94 12.90 1.27
CA CYS A 295 3.56 13.87 2.20
C CYS A 295 2.55 14.54 3.15
N THR A 296 1.26 14.50 2.86
CA THR A 296 0.23 15.06 3.76
C THR A 296 0.02 14.22 5.02
N PHE A 297 0.29 12.92 4.98
CA PHE A 297 -0.08 11.94 6.01
C PHE A 297 -1.58 11.99 6.39
N ASP A 298 -2.43 12.59 5.55
CA ASP A 298 -3.84 12.83 5.79
C ASP A 298 -4.70 11.85 4.97
N LEU A 299 -5.12 10.75 5.63
CA LEU A 299 -5.92 9.69 4.99
C LEU A 299 -7.32 10.17 4.62
N GLU A 300 -7.89 11.08 5.42
CA GLU A 300 -9.21 11.64 5.18
C GLU A 300 -9.19 12.53 3.92
N LEU A 301 -8.18 13.37 3.80
CA LEU A 301 -7.98 14.19 2.59
C LEU A 301 -7.80 13.32 1.35
N ALA A 302 -6.96 12.27 1.43
CA ALA A 302 -6.75 11.36 0.33
C ALA A 302 -8.05 10.66 -0.10
N GLN A 303 -8.84 10.17 0.86
CA GLN A 303 -10.13 9.56 0.59
C GLN A 303 -11.09 10.55 -0.08
N LYS A 304 -11.17 11.78 0.41
CA LYS A 304 -12.07 12.80 -0.14
C LYS A 304 -11.69 13.24 -1.55
N LEU A 305 -10.39 13.38 -1.83
CA LEU A 305 -9.91 13.68 -3.19
C LEU A 305 -10.35 12.59 -4.18
N TYR A 306 -10.25 11.32 -3.76
CA TYR A 306 -10.62 10.20 -4.64
C TYR A 306 -12.12 9.91 -4.66
N GLU A 307 -12.90 10.33 -3.69
CA GLU A 307 -14.34 10.41 -3.80
C GLU A 307 -14.74 11.38 -4.93
N MET A 308 -14.14 12.57 -4.98
CA MET A 308 -14.37 13.53 -6.06
C MET A 308 -13.93 12.98 -7.42
N THR A 309 -12.80 12.29 -7.47
CA THR A 309 -12.33 11.58 -8.67
C THR A 309 -13.33 10.52 -9.12
N GLY A 310 -13.93 9.80 -8.19
CA GLY A 310 -14.99 8.82 -8.48
C GLY A 310 -16.24 9.44 -9.11
N TYR A 311 -16.67 10.63 -8.66
CA TYR A 311 -17.75 11.37 -9.34
C TYR A 311 -17.36 11.76 -10.78
N GLU A 312 -16.12 12.15 -11.01
CA GLU A 312 -15.64 12.48 -12.35
C GLU A 312 -15.57 11.25 -13.25
N LEU A 313 -15.12 10.08 -12.74
CA LEU A 313 -15.20 8.80 -13.47
C LEU A 313 -16.63 8.52 -13.92
N ARG A 314 -17.59 8.54 -12.99
CA ARG A 314 -19.00 8.29 -13.31
C ARG A 314 -19.58 9.27 -14.32
N ARG A 315 -19.25 10.56 -14.19
CA ARG A 315 -19.66 11.57 -15.16
C ARG A 315 -19.17 11.26 -16.58
N ASN A 316 -17.99 10.70 -16.69
CA ASN A 316 -17.36 10.31 -17.95
C ASN A 316 -17.70 8.87 -18.36
N ARG A 317 -18.58 8.16 -17.63
CA ARG A 317 -18.97 6.75 -17.88
C ARG A 317 -17.74 5.84 -17.92
N VAL A 318 -16.85 6.02 -16.95
CA VAL A 318 -15.68 5.19 -16.72
C VAL A 318 -15.89 4.41 -15.43
N ASP A 319 -15.64 3.12 -15.46
CA ASP A 319 -15.91 2.21 -14.35
C ASP A 319 -14.74 2.14 -13.38
N SER A 320 -13.52 2.11 -13.90
CA SER A 320 -12.32 1.92 -13.10
C SER A 320 -11.18 2.87 -13.49
N LEU A 321 -10.52 3.41 -12.47
CA LEU A 321 -9.25 4.13 -12.60
C LEU A 321 -8.09 3.15 -12.58
N LEU A 322 -7.13 3.26 -13.50
CA LEU A 322 -5.84 2.57 -13.41
C LEU A 322 -4.94 3.31 -12.41
N GLY A 323 -5.21 3.12 -11.15
CA GLY A 323 -4.61 3.75 -9.97
C GLY A 323 -5.29 3.26 -8.69
N PRO A 324 -4.70 3.52 -7.52
CA PRO A 324 -3.50 4.32 -7.29
C PRO A 324 -2.19 3.63 -7.73
N GLY A 325 -1.17 4.45 -8.00
CA GLY A 325 0.20 4.01 -8.12
C GLY A 325 0.81 3.82 -6.74
N MET A 326 1.07 2.58 -6.31
CA MET A 326 1.45 2.29 -4.93
C MET A 326 2.80 1.57 -4.78
N ASN A 327 3.66 1.60 -5.78
CA ASN A 327 5.01 1.10 -5.60
C ASN A 327 5.82 1.99 -4.66
N ILE A 328 6.87 1.41 -4.08
CA ILE A 328 7.73 2.11 -3.13
C ILE A 328 8.81 2.88 -3.90
N HIS A 329 9.10 4.10 -3.47
CA HIS A 329 10.28 4.86 -3.92
C HIS A 329 11.55 4.14 -3.44
N ARG A 330 12.08 3.24 -4.25
CA ARG A 330 13.26 2.45 -3.91
C ARG A 330 14.52 3.02 -4.55
N ASN A 331 14.48 3.21 -5.86
CA ASN A 331 15.57 3.82 -6.61
C ASN A 331 15.18 5.26 -6.97
N PRO A 332 15.95 6.27 -6.57
CA PRO A 332 15.64 7.67 -6.87
C PRO A 332 15.64 7.97 -8.38
N LEU A 333 16.32 7.14 -9.19
CA LEU A 333 16.35 7.28 -10.65
C LEU A 333 15.15 6.66 -11.37
N ASN A 334 14.24 5.99 -10.65
CA ASN A 334 13.02 5.47 -11.26
C ASN A 334 12.17 6.63 -11.78
N GLY A 335 11.97 6.70 -13.09
CA GLY A 335 11.22 7.75 -13.77
C GLY A 335 9.73 7.82 -13.40
N ARG A 336 9.21 6.83 -12.66
CA ARG A 336 7.81 6.75 -12.24
C ARG A 336 7.60 7.06 -10.75
N ASN A 337 8.64 7.45 -10.01
CA ASN A 337 8.50 7.79 -8.59
C ASN A 337 7.48 8.91 -8.32
N PHE A 338 7.31 9.84 -9.28
CA PHE A 338 6.37 10.96 -9.13
C PHE A 338 4.91 10.50 -8.91
N GLU A 339 4.49 9.39 -9.50
CA GLU A 339 3.12 8.85 -9.36
C GLU A 339 2.96 7.91 -8.17
N TYR A 340 4.07 7.47 -7.57
CA TYR A 340 4.05 6.63 -6.38
C TYR A 340 4.02 7.48 -5.11
N ILE A 341 3.64 6.85 -4.00
CA ILE A 341 3.20 7.59 -2.81
C ILE A 341 4.35 7.91 -1.87
N SER A 342 5.20 6.92 -1.52
CA SER A 342 6.24 7.08 -0.52
C SER A 342 7.33 6.01 -0.65
N GLU A 343 8.49 6.25 -0.04
CA GLU A 343 9.48 5.22 0.24
C GLU A 343 9.03 4.26 1.37
N ASP A 344 8.05 4.67 2.17
CA ASP A 344 7.54 3.90 3.29
C ASP A 344 6.34 3.03 2.89
N PRO A 345 6.37 1.70 3.15
CA PRO A 345 5.30 0.79 2.78
C PRO A 345 4.01 1.02 3.56
N LEU A 346 4.10 1.49 4.83
CA LEU A 346 2.91 1.75 5.64
C LEU A 346 2.15 2.99 5.14
N VAL A 347 2.87 4.08 4.85
CA VAL A 347 2.28 5.29 4.25
C VAL A 347 1.67 4.95 2.91
N THR A 348 2.43 4.26 2.05
CA THR A 348 1.98 3.86 0.71
C THR A 348 0.71 3.02 0.77
N GLY A 349 0.69 1.99 1.60
CA GLY A 349 -0.46 1.08 1.72
C GLY A 349 -1.70 1.77 2.29
N LYS A 350 -1.56 2.56 3.36
CA LYS A 350 -2.70 3.29 3.97
C LYS A 350 -3.26 4.36 3.04
N MET A 351 -2.40 5.11 2.35
CA MET A 351 -2.85 6.12 1.38
C MET A 351 -3.56 5.48 0.18
N ALA A 352 -3.01 4.40 -0.38
CA ALA A 352 -3.66 3.68 -1.46
C ALA A 352 -5.02 3.13 -1.04
N ALA A 353 -5.12 2.55 0.16
CA ALA A 353 -6.38 2.07 0.70
C ALA A 353 -7.42 3.21 0.88
N ALA A 354 -6.99 4.38 1.35
CA ALA A 354 -7.85 5.55 1.47
C ALA A 354 -8.37 6.02 0.10
N GLN A 355 -7.52 6.04 -0.93
CA GLN A 355 -7.88 6.38 -2.29
C GLN A 355 -8.92 5.41 -2.88
N ILE A 356 -8.70 4.09 -2.72
CA ILE A 356 -9.67 3.07 -3.17
C ILE A 356 -10.99 3.21 -2.44
N LYS A 357 -10.98 3.45 -1.12
CA LYS A 357 -12.21 3.69 -0.35
C LYS A 357 -12.96 4.91 -0.88
N GLY A 358 -12.25 5.99 -1.22
CA GLY A 358 -12.85 7.18 -1.82
C GLY A 358 -13.60 6.87 -3.12
N LEU A 359 -12.95 6.15 -4.06
CA LEU A 359 -13.60 5.71 -5.30
C LEU A 359 -14.84 4.84 -5.02
N GLY A 360 -14.75 3.93 -4.05
CA GLY A 360 -15.83 3.01 -3.68
C GLY A 360 -17.09 3.69 -3.14
N ILE A 361 -16.97 4.86 -2.48
CA ILE A 361 -18.13 5.62 -1.96
C ILE A 361 -19.15 5.93 -3.05
N VAL A 362 -18.70 6.20 -4.26
CA VAL A 362 -19.56 6.54 -5.39
C VAL A 362 -19.79 5.36 -6.36
N GLY A 363 -19.32 4.16 -6.00
CA GLY A 363 -19.49 2.95 -6.80
C GLY A 363 -18.54 2.86 -7.99
N SER A 364 -17.44 3.61 -8.00
CA SER A 364 -16.32 3.43 -8.94
C SER A 364 -15.25 2.54 -8.32
N THR A 365 -14.36 1.99 -9.14
CA THR A 365 -13.26 1.16 -8.65
C THR A 365 -11.90 1.73 -9.06
N GLY A 366 -10.86 1.23 -8.42
CA GLY A 366 -9.48 1.49 -8.81
C GLY A 366 -8.72 0.18 -9.03
N THR A 367 -7.73 0.24 -9.88
CA THR A 367 -6.80 -0.87 -10.16
C THR A 367 -5.45 -0.51 -9.58
N ILE A 368 -5.14 -1.09 -8.43
CA ILE A 368 -3.85 -0.90 -7.75
C ILE A 368 -2.72 -1.33 -8.69
N LYS A 369 -1.77 -0.43 -8.92
CA LYS A 369 -0.65 -0.67 -9.84
C LYS A 369 0.69 -0.26 -9.24
N HIS A 370 1.81 -0.86 -9.64
CA HIS A 370 1.92 -1.96 -10.59
C HIS A 370 2.24 -3.21 -9.78
N PHE A 371 1.31 -4.09 -9.67
CA PHE A 371 1.45 -5.30 -8.87
C PHE A 371 2.37 -6.31 -9.60
N ALA A 372 3.55 -6.60 -9.05
CA ALA A 372 4.11 -5.88 -7.89
C ALA A 372 5.54 -5.45 -8.21
N THR A 373 6.03 -4.48 -7.44
CA THR A 373 7.45 -4.12 -7.39
C THR A 373 8.05 -3.42 -8.61
N ASN A 374 7.33 -2.50 -9.24
CA ASN A 374 7.94 -1.58 -10.20
C ASN A 374 8.78 -0.51 -9.46
N ASN A 375 9.87 -0.95 -8.83
CA ASN A 375 10.71 -0.14 -7.92
C ASN A 375 12.09 0.16 -8.50
N GLN A 376 12.26 0.08 -9.79
CA GLN A 376 13.54 0.23 -10.48
C GLN A 376 14.19 1.57 -10.22
#